data_df67d2c82005d04954e4f4bd730114cd
#
_entry.id   df67d2c82005d04954e4f4bd730114cd
#
_cell.length_a   1.000
_cell.length_b   1.000
_cell.length_c   1.000
_cell.angle_alpha   90.00
_cell.angle_beta   90.00
_cell.angle_gamma   90.00
#
_symmetry.space_group_name_H-M   'P 1'
#
loop_
_entity.id
_entity.type
_entity.pdbx_description
1 polymer ?
#
loop_
_entity_poly.entity_id
_entity_poly.type
_entity_poly.pdbx_seq_one_letter_code
_entity_poly.pdbx_strand_id
1 'polypeptide(L)'
;MRKWRPFIVRGAASLVVLVSSTACYEGDPSGPIACTEQFVYGLAVTVRDQSTALPKAEDATLTLRDGAHVEVVTDSWDGTTLVGAGERPGTYDVTVEHPGYETWIRAGVDITEDECHVIPVTITADLIPVP
;
A
#
# COMPACT_ATOMS: atom_id res chain seq x y z
N MET A 1 1.22 -21.50 -91.57
CA MET A 1 0.51 -21.88 -90.35
C MET A 1 1.51 -21.91 -89.18
N ARG A 2 1.60 -20.82 -88.40
CA ARG A 2 2.50 -20.79 -87.26
C ARG A 2 1.79 -21.27 -85.95
N LYS A 3 2.24 -22.38 -85.41
CA LYS A 3 1.74 -22.92 -84.14
C LYS A 3 2.31 -22.04 -83.01
N TRP A 4 1.42 -21.36 -82.30
CA TRP A 4 1.77 -20.69 -81.04
C TRP A 4 1.81 -21.70 -79.91
N ARG A 5 2.93 -21.77 -79.21
CA ARG A 5 3.08 -22.58 -77.97
C ARG A 5 2.83 -21.63 -76.78
N PRO A 6 1.95 -21.96 -75.88
CA PRO A 6 1.82 -21.17 -74.66
C PRO A 6 2.98 -21.48 -73.70
N PHE A 7 3.64 -20.40 -73.26
CA PHE A 7 4.62 -20.45 -72.16
C PHE A 7 3.87 -20.57 -70.85
N ILE A 8 4.04 -21.69 -70.15
CA ILE A 8 3.54 -21.86 -68.79
C ILE A 8 4.58 -21.27 -67.86
N VAL A 9 4.29 -20.07 -67.31
CA VAL A 9 5.05 -19.50 -66.23
C VAL A 9 4.64 -20.15 -64.93
N ARG A 10 5.49 -21.00 -64.42
CA ARG A 10 5.33 -21.56 -63.05
C ARG A 10 5.78 -20.46 -62.06
N GLY A 11 4.81 -19.77 -61.48
CA GLY A 11 5.04 -18.88 -60.35
C GLY A 11 5.33 -19.69 -59.08
N ALA A 12 6.58 -19.63 -58.60
CA ALA A 12 6.94 -20.12 -57.32
C ALA A 12 6.44 -19.13 -56.27
N ALA A 13 5.37 -19.48 -55.56
CA ALA A 13 4.91 -18.70 -54.41
C ALA A 13 5.85 -18.96 -53.21
N SER A 14 6.76 -18.01 -52.97
CA SER A 14 7.56 -17.98 -51.77
C SER A 14 6.70 -17.60 -50.56
N LEU A 15 6.37 -18.57 -49.74
CA LEU A 15 5.70 -18.36 -48.47
C LEU A 15 6.72 -17.77 -47.47
N VAL A 16 6.66 -16.45 -47.26
CA VAL A 16 7.42 -15.79 -46.18
C VAL A 16 6.71 -16.06 -44.87
N VAL A 17 7.24 -16.96 -44.07
CA VAL A 17 6.78 -17.18 -42.69
C VAL A 17 7.39 -16.10 -41.83
N LEU A 18 6.59 -15.09 -41.45
CA LEU A 18 6.94 -14.12 -40.42
C LEU A 18 6.86 -14.81 -39.06
N VAL A 19 8.03 -15.22 -38.55
CA VAL A 19 8.15 -15.65 -37.15
C VAL A 19 8.13 -14.42 -36.28
N SER A 20 6.97 -14.10 -35.70
CA SER A 20 6.83 -13.10 -34.65
C SER A 20 7.49 -13.67 -33.38
N SER A 21 8.73 -13.31 -33.12
CA SER A 21 9.37 -13.53 -31.83
C SER A 21 8.72 -12.62 -30.79
N THR A 22 7.75 -13.15 -30.02
CA THR A 22 7.33 -12.54 -28.77
C THR A 22 8.52 -12.67 -27.81
N ALA A 23 9.37 -11.64 -27.77
CA ALA A 23 10.33 -11.49 -26.70
C ALA A 23 9.52 -11.25 -25.42
N CYS A 24 9.42 -12.28 -24.57
CA CYS A 24 9.09 -12.06 -23.16
C CYS A 24 10.25 -11.20 -22.61
N TYR A 25 9.94 -9.95 -22.27
CA TYR A 25 10.86 -9.11 -21.53
C TYR A 25 10.92 -9.69 -20.10
N GLU A 26 11.84 -10.60 -19.86
CA GLU A 26 12.25 -10.96 -18.52
C GLU A 26 13.00 -9.74 -17.98
N GLY A 27 12.30 -8.98 -17.10
CA GLY A 27 12.91 -7.85 -16.41
C GLY A 27 14.19 -8.33 -15.71
N ASP A 28 15.28 -7.62 -15.94
CA ASP A 28 16.56 -7.89 -15.28
C ASP A 28 16.35 -7.83 -13.74
N PRO A 29 16.54 -8.94 -12.99
CA PRO A 29 16.39 -8.92 -11.54
C PRO A 29 17.42 -8.02 -10.84
N SER A 30 18.40 -7.48 -11.56
CA SER A 30 19.41 -6.53 -11.10
C SER A 30 19.10 -5.09 -11.53
N GLY A 31 17.96 -4.83 -12.20
CA GLY A 31 17.56 -3.48 -12.60
C GLY A 31 17.22 -2.59 -11.40
N PRO A 32 17.23 -1.26 -11.56
CA PRO A 32 16.82 -0.37 -10.48
C PRO A 32 15.35 -0.65 -10.10
N ILE A 33 15.09 -0.74 -8.79
CA ILE A 33 13.74 -0.93 -8.27
C ILE A 33 12.91 0.29 -8.65
N ALA A 34 11.81 0.07 -9.38
CA ALA A 34 10.85 1.11 -9.72
C ALA A 34 9.78 1.16 -8.63
N CYS A 35 9.87 2.15 -7.75
CA CYS A 35 8.85 2.39 -6.73
C CYS A 35 7.57 2.97 -7.35
N THR A 36 6.41 2.62 -6.79
CA THR A 36 5.13 3.23 -7.13
C THR A 36 5.04 4.62 -6.49
N GLU A 37 4.26 5.54 -7.07
CA GLU A 37 3.95 6.83 -6.46
C GLU A 37 2.80 6.75 -5.43
N GLN A 38 2.50 5.56 -4.94
CA GLN A 38 1.45 5.34 -3.96
C GLN A 38 1.91 5.82 -2.59
N PHE A 39 1.10 6.68 -1.93
CA PHE A 39 1.33 7.06 -0.55
C PHE A 39 0.84 5.97 0.41
N VAL A 40 1.69 5.57 1.36
CA VAL A 40 1.41 4.49 2.32
C VAL A 40 1.45 5.02 3.75
N TYR A 41 0.39 4.76 4.52
CA TYR A 41 0.40 5.00 5.96
C TYR A 41 1.09 3.85 6.70
N GLY A 42 2.07 4.17 7.54
CA GLY A 42 2.84 3.19 8.31
C GLY A 42 2.05 2.62 9.49
N LEU A 43 1.06 3.36 10.02
CA LEU A 43 0.27 2.92 11.16
C LEU A 43 -1.22 3.07 10.90
N ALA A 44 -1.97 2.01 11.20
CA ALA A 44 -3.42 2.00 11.31
C ALA A 44 -3.83 1.58 12.73
N VAL A 45 -4.59 2.43 13.42
CA VAL A 45 -5.09 2.18 14.77
C VAL A 45 -6.59 2.00 14.74
N THR A 46 -7.06 0.77 14.94
CA THR A 46 -8.48 0.48 15.16
C THR A 46 -8.85 0.89 16.56
N VAL A 47 -9.82 1.78 16.72
CA VAL A 47 -10.25 2.31 18.02
C VAL A 47 -11.63 1.79 18.36
N ARG A 48 -11.79 1.14 19.52
CA ARG A 48 -13.05 0.57 19.94
C ARG A 48 -13.24 0.61 21.46
N ASP A 49 -14.48 0.55 21.89
CA ASP A 49 -14.85 0.34 23.28
C ASP A 49 -14.47 -1.10 23.72
N GLN A 50 -13.76 -1.23 24.82
CA GLN A 50 -13.27 -2.52 25.31
C GLN A 50 -14.40 -3.50 25.67
N SER A 51 -15.51 -3.00 26.21
CA SER A 51 -16.60 -3.82 26.72
C SER A 51 -17.62 -4.24 25.67
N THR A 52 -17.86 -3.37 24.68
CA THR A 52 -18.89 -3.57 23.65
C THR A 52 -18.31 -3.89 22.26
N ALA A 53 -17.00 -3.67 22.08
CA ALA A 53 -16.32 -3.71 20.78
C ALA A 53 -16.85 -2.74 19.72
N LEU A 54 -17.67 -1.77 20.10
CA LEU A 54 -18.20 -0.76 19.19
C LEU A 54 -17.08 0.21 18.75
N PRO A 55 -17.08 0.63 17.47
CA PRO A 55 -16.10 1.61 16.94
C PRO A 55 -16.12 2.93 17.72
N LYS A 56 -14.93 3.52 17.92
CA LYS A 56 -14.71 4.77 18.67
C LYS A 56 -13.63 5.66 18.03
N ALA A 57 -13.32 5.49 16.75
CA ALA A 57 -12.36 6.37 16.09
C ALA A 57 -12.92 7.77 15.82
N GLU A 58 -14.25 7.90 15.69
CA GLU A 58 -14.92 9.18 15.68
C GLU A 58 -14.76 9.86 17.04
N ASP A 59 -14.45 11.15 17.09
CA ASP A 59 -14.12 11.93 18.29
C ASP A 59 -12.83 11.49 19.04
N ALA A 60 -12.09 10.51 18.54
CA ALA A 60 -10.80 10.13 19.10
C ALA A 60 -9.67 10.99 18.53
N THR A 61 -8.67 11.25 19.37
CA THR A 61 -7.42 11.89 18.97
C THR A 61 -6.29 10.88 19.07
N LEU A 62 -5.62 10.61 17.96
CA LEU A 62 -4.41 9.80 17.90
C LEU A 62 -3.20 10.72 17.91
N THR A 63 -2.27 10.50 18.84
CA THR A 63 -0.98 11.17 18.87
C THR A 63 0.14 10.14 18.68
N LEU A 64 0.99 10.37 17.69
CA LEU A 64 2.18 9.60 17.40
C LEU A 64 3.42 10.43 17.75
N ARG A 65 4.32 9.87 18.55
CA ARG A 65 5.56 10.52 18.94
C ARG A 65 6.77 9.63 18.67
N ASP A 66 7.72 10.17 17.91
CA ASP A 66 9.05 9.57 17.70
C ASP A 66 10.09 10.64 17.97
N GLY A 67 10.67 10.65 19.17
CA GLY A 67 11.58 11.70 19.63
C GLY A 67 10.93 13.08 19.60
N ALA A 68 11.49 13.99 18.81
CA ALA A 68 10.98 15.34 18.63
C ALA A 68 9.83 15.43 17.60
N HIS A 69 9.61 14.39 16.80
CA HIS A 69 8.52 14.35 15.85
C HIS A 69 7.20 14.01 16.57
N VAL A 70 6.17 14.81 16.30
CA VAL A 70 4.82 14.61 16.83
C VAL A 70 3.82 14.79 15.72
N GLU A 71 2.97 13.80 15.52
CA GLU A 71 1.85 13.83 14.59
C GLU A 71 0.55 13.65 15.37
N VAL A 72 -0.47 14.47 15.06
CA VAL A 72 -1.79 14.38 15.69
C VAL A 72 -2.83 14.18 14.61
N VAL A 73 -3.64 13.15 14.75
CA VAL A 73 -4.70 12.75 13.83
C VAL A 73 -6.04 12.75 14.55
N THR A 74 -7.02 13.47 14.00
CA THR A 74 -8.38 13.57 14.55
C THR A 74 -9.44 13.07 13.59
N ASP A 75 -9.10 12.87 12.32
CA ASP A 75 -10.04 12.51 11.27
C ASP A 75 -10.05 11.00 11.03
N SER A 76 -11.20 10.39 11.16
CA SER A 76 -11.46 9.01 10.76
C SER A 76 -12.41 8.97 9.57
N TRP A 77 -12.10 8.20 8.53
CA TRP A 77 -12.94 8.13 7.32
C TRP A 77 -14.10 7.14 7.47
N ASP A 78 -13.96 6.18 8.38
CA ASP A 78 -14.89 5.07 8.55
C ASP A 78 -15.45 4.95 9.98
N GLY A 79 -15.09 5.89 10.89
CA GLY A 79 -15.46 5.86 12.30
C GLY A 79 -14.79 4.72 13.09
N THR A 80 -13.91 3.95 12.47
CA THR A 80 -13.29 2.73 13.04
C THR A 80 -11.79 2.87 13.21
N THR A 81 -11.11 3.52 12.25
CA THR A 81 -9.65 3.52 12.14
C THR A 81 -9.10 4.93 11.99
N LEU A 82 -8.03 5.22 12.72
CA LEU A 82 -7.16 6.39 12.55
C LEU A 82 -5.85 5.94 11.91
N VAL A 83 -5.33 6.70 10.94
CA VAL A 83 -4.09 6.36 10.23
C VAL A 83 -3.06 7.46 10.34
N GLY A 84 -1.79 7.10 10.47
CA GLY A 84 -0.68 8.04 10.58
C GLY A 84 0.66 7.44 10.17
N ALA A 85 1.75 8.14 10.47
CA ALA A 85 3.12 7.78 10.09
C ALA A 85 3.25 7.54 8.57
N GLY A 86 2.65 8.44 7.76
CA GLY A 86 2.68 8.33 6.30
C GLY A 86 4.09 8.44 5.76
N GLU A 87 4.55 7.42 5.01
CA GLU A 87 5.90 7.32 4.42
C GLU A 87 7.04 7.65 5.42
N ARG A 88 6.81 7.39 6.71
CA ARG A 88 7.78 7.71 7.75
C ARG A 88 8.03 6.51 8.67
N PRO A 89 9.14 5.78 8.48
CA PRO A 89 9.57 4.75 9.42
C PRO A 89 10.03 5.37 10.75
N GLY A 90 9.99 4.60 11.82
CA GLY A 90 10.41 5.03 13.15
C GLY A 90 9.82 4.17 14.25
N THR A 91 10.19 4.49 15.48
CA THR A 91 9.64 3.83 16.67
C THR A 91 8.76 4.82 17.43
N TYR A 92 7.47 4.54 17.44
CA TYR A 92 6.46 5.48 17.92
C TYR A 92 5.89 5.11 19.27
N ASP A 93 5.77 6.12 20.16
CA ASP A 93 4.84 6.08 21.27
C ASP A 93 3.47 6.57 20.77
N VAL A 94 2.48 5.69 20.91
CA VAL A 94 1.12 5.89 20.40
C VAL A 94 0.19 6.17 21.55
N THR A 95 -0.55 7.28 21.46
CA THR A 95 -1.56 7.68 22.45
C THR A 95 -2.89 7.86 21.74
N VAL A 96 -3.97 7.30 22.31
CA VAL A 96 -5.35 7.53 21.87
C VAL A 96 -6.15 8.13 23.01
N GLU A 97 -6.75 9.29 22.77
CA GLU A 97 -7.62 9.99 23.71
C GLU A 97 -9.02 10.07 23.11
N HIS A 98 -10.05 9.86 23.94
CA HIS A 98 -11.44 9.98 23.54
C HIS A 98 -12.28 10.47 24.72
N PRO A 99 -13.23 11.42 24.52
CA PRO A 99 -14.10 11.86 25.61
C PRO A 99 -14.86 10.69 26.25
N GLY A 100 -14.83 10.62 27.57
CA GLY A 100 -15.49 9.57 28.34
C GLY A 100 -14.73 8.24 28.46
N TYR A 101 -13.46 8.20 28.02
CA TYR A 101 -12.60 7.04 28.12
C TYR A 101 -11.25 7.37 28.77
N GLU A 102 -10.62 6.37 29.36
CA GLU A 102 -9.23 6.49 29.81
C GLU A 102 -8.30 6.63 28.60
N THR A 103 -7.22 7.40 28.77
CA THR A 103 -6.17 7.52 27.75
C THR A 103 -5.53 6.16 27.51
N TRP A 104 -5.54 5.70 26.27
CA TRP A 104 -4.87 4.49 25.86
C TRP A 104 -3.46 4.80 25.35
N ILE A 105 -2.46 4.02 25.77
CA ILE A 105 -1.05 4.23 25.41
C ILE A 105 -0.42 2.92 25.00
N ARG A 106 0.37 2.96 23.92
CA ARG A 106 1.25 1.87 23.51
C ARG A 106 2.59 2.44 23.07
N ALA A 107 3.63 2.14 23.86
CA ALA A 107 4.99 2.55 23.55
C ALA A 107 5.70 1.59 22.60
N GLY A 108 6.66 2.10 21.84
CA GLY A 108 7.60 1.31 21.08
C GLY A 108 6.98 0.57 19.89
N VAL A 109 6.02 1.19 19.20
CA VAL A 109 5.49 0.65 17.94
C VAL A 109 6.48 0.91 16.82
N ASP A 110 7.10 -0.16 16.31
CA ASP A 110 8.13 -0.07 15.30
C ASP A 110 7.52 -0.16 13.89
N ILE A 111 7.78 0.86 13.08
CA ILE A 111 7.37 0.96 11.68
C ILE A 111 8.63 0.95 10.83
N THR A 112 8.79 -0.12 10.09
CA THR A 112 9.93 -0.34 9.19
C THR A 112 9.59 0.11 7.77
N GLU A 113 10.60 0.12 6.90
CA GLU A 113 10.44 0.39 5.47
C GLU A 113 11.17 -0.65 4.64
N ASP A 114 10.73 -0.84 3.42
CA ASP A 114 11.47 -1.51 2.36
C ASP A 114 12.15 -0.46 1.46
N GLU A 115 12.56 -0.83 0.25
CA GLU A 115 13.24 0.07 -0.68
C GLU A 115 12.34 1.18 -1.23
N CYS A 116 11.01 1.07 -1.06
CA CYS A 116 10.03 1.97 -1.66
C CYS A 116 9.13 2.68 -0.67
N HIS A 117 8.62 1.95 0.32
CA HIS A 117 7.56 2.45 1.21
C HIS A 117 7.71 1.92 2.64
N VAL A 118 7.02 2.56 3.56
CA VAL A 118 6.84 2.01 4.90
C VAL A 118 6.02 0.73 4.86
N ILE A 119 6.33 -0.21 5.76
CA ILE A 119 5.58 -1.46 5.93
C ILE A 119 4.46 -1.20 6.93
N PRO A 120 3.17 -1.27 6.50
CA PRO A 120 2.05 -0.93 7.37
C PRO A 120 1.92 -1.85 8.58
N VAL A 121 1.70 -1.26 9.75
CA VAL A 121 1.41 -1.93 11.01
C VAL A 121 -0.02 -1.60 11.43
N THR A 122 -0.79 -2.61 11.84
CA THR A 122 -2.14 -2.40 12.40
C THR A 122 -2.17 -2.79 13.86
N ILE A 123 -2.69 -1.90 14.70
CA ILE A 123 -2.89 -2.15 16.12
C ILE A 123 -4.33 -1.81 16.53
N THR A 124 -4.75 -2.33 17.69
CA THR A 124 -6.07 -2.04 18.26
C THR A 124 -5.92 -1.32 19.58
N ALA A 125 -6.63 -0.21 19.74
CA ALA A 125 -6.82 0.52 20.97
C ALA A 125 -8.18 0.14 21.58
N ASP A 126 -8.15 -0.69 22.61
CA ASP A 126 -9.33 -1.05 23.39
C ASP A 126 -9.51 -0.02 24.52
N LEU A 127 -10.45 0.91 24.35
CA LEU A 127 -10.68 2.03 25.24
C LEU A 127 -11.54 1.61 26.44
N ILE A 128 -11.09 1.98 27.65
CA ILE A 128 -11.81 1.72 28.89
C ILE A 128 -12.70 2.91 29.24
N PRO A 129 -14.04 2.73 29.32
CA PRO A 129 -14.91 3.82 29.73
C PRO A 129 -14.59 4.32 31.14
N VAL A 130 -14.57 5.65 31.34
CA VAL A 130 -14.51 6.21 32.69
C VAL A 130 -15.92 6.18 33.32
N PRO A 131 -16.02 5.97 34.65
CA PRO A 131 -17.31 5.95 35.34
C PRO A 131 -18.08 7.26 35.25
#